data_ddd4b05fc3cb49ff342939c079a70155
#
_entry.id   ddd4b05fc3cb49ff342939c079a70155
#
_cell.length_a   1.000
_cell.length_b   1.000
_cell.length_c   1.000
_cell.angle_alpha   90.00
_cell.angle_beta   90.00
_cell.angle_gamma   90.00
#
_symmetry.space_group_name_H-M   'P 1'
#
loop_
_entity.id
_entity.type
_entity.pdbx_description
1 polymer ?
#
loop_
_entity_poly.entity_id
_entity_poly.type
_entity_poly.pdbx_seq_one_letter_code
_entity_poly.pdbx_strand_id
1 'polypeptide(L)'
;MIIGYQLGRIKELSELEIKSVVARDVAPSLALSIVTQAPLTFHTDKWSTSWGQLPSERIASTCSEALSNQILTLGGTIRIYELLANGREIEKFLIESNTLKNIAKKIYSKLARTPNKMNIGLSVLNGNIKFAQLRTIMQTIKKEAKSEGQSIRIVMPKDRHCELNAASVVSNKLLTKGYEIVFIPTGKNNYYYIGLTIAIHNPDRDAWLDFEIPRPDARSGMLPPKLARMMVNIAVDGEKDVTVFDPFCGNGRVLLEALLLRYQTFGRDIDREKVDSTKQNIGWLRDNVSTKSWFLGGPLPDAQVFQGDARERAKINVPKPNVMVTEPWLGPPLRDYPEPNVGRKIASQVEDLLIASIPNLVAVQSKRIVMIVPRWKLAGKEELSIAQIILDEFIKTGYDGSCIANVGRDDSFLTREILLMNRNN
;
A
#
# COMPACT_ATOMS: atom_id res chain seq x y z
N MET A 1 -11.30 7.99 18.85
CA MET A 1 -10.77 8.32 17.53
C MET A 1 -11.14 7.21 16.57
N ILE A 2 -11.70 7.51 15.41
CA ILE A 2 -11.99 6.54 14.36
C ILE A 2 -11.03 6.84 13.20
N ILE A 3 -10.21 5.87 12.84
CA ILE A 3 -9.22 6.00 11.78
C ILE A 3 -9.73 5.31 10.52
N GLY A 4 -9.63 6.00 9.40
CA GLY A 4 -9.95 5.46 8.09
C GLY A 4 -8.73 5.42 7.17
N TYR A 5 -8.72 4.45 6.27
CA TYR A 5 -7.67 4.26 5.26
C TYR A 5 -8.26 4.37 3.87
N GLN A 6 -7.73 5.28 3.07
CA GLN A 6 -8.05 5.29 1.64
C GLN A 6 -7.16 4.27 0.93
N LEU A 7 -7.80 3.26 0.36
CA LEU A 7 -7.11 2.20 -0.35
C LEU A 7 -6.62 2.65 -1.72
N GLY A 8 -5.53 2.07 -2.17
CA GLY A 8 -5.01 2.21 -3.51
C GLY A 8 -5.83 1.45 -4.55
N ARG A 9 -5.26 1.33 -5.76
CA ARG A 9 -5.93 0.75 -6.92
C ARG A 9 -6.28 -0.74 -6.74
N ILE A 10 -5.45 -1.48 -5.98
CA ILE A 10 -5.62 -2.91 -5.72
C ILE A 10 -6.20 -3.06 -4.31
N LYS A 11 -7.51 -3.00 -4.21
CA LYS A 11 -8.23 -2.89 -2.93
C LYS A 11 -8.05 -4.12 -2.06
N GLU A 12 -8.25 -5.30 -2.61
CA GLU A 12 -8.18 -6.57 -1.90
C GLU A 12 -6.79 -6.76 -1.27
N LEU A 13 -5.73 -6.45 -2.04
CA LEU A 13 -4.36 -6.52 -1.56
C LEU A 13 -4.08 -5.45 -0.49
N SER A 14 -4.60 -4.23 -0.68
CA SER A 14 -4.45 -3.13 0.28
C SER A 14 -5.15 -3.44 1.61
N GLU A 15 -6.33 -4.05 1.58
CA GLU A 15 -7.05 -4.49 2.78
C GLU A 15 -6.28 -5.59 3.53
N LEU A 16 -5.75 -6.56 2.81
CA LEU A 16 -4.97 -7.63 3.39
C LEU A 16 -3.67 -7.09 4.02
N GLU A 17 -2.97 -6.17 3.32
CA GLU A 17 -1.79 -5.49 3.86
C GLU A 17 -2.10 -4.76 5.16
N ILE A 18 -3.19 -3.98 5.22
CA ILE A 18 -3.59 -3.26 6.42
C ILE A 18 -3.88 -4.23 7.56
N LYS A 19 -4.61 -5.32 7.30
CA LYS A 19 -4.88 -6.35 8.31
C LYS A 19 -3.58 -6.96 8.86
N SER A 20 -2.62 -7.23 7.99
CA SER A 20 -1.32 -7.80 8.36
C SER A 20 -0.45 -6.86 9.20
N VAL A 21 -0.48 -5.56 8.91
CA VAL A 21 0.42 -4.57 9.56
C VAL A 21 -0.25 -3.86 10.73
N VAL A 22 -1.49 -3.39 10.55
CA VAL A 22 -2.16 -2.48 11.49
C VAL A 22 -2.74 -3.21 12.69
N ALA A 23 -3.22 -4.43 12.51
CA ALA A 23 -3.85 -5.21 13.58
C ALA A 23 -2.93 -5.48 14.79
N ARG A 24 -1.62 -5.37 14.62
CA ARG A 24 -0.61 -5.63 15.68
C ARG A 24 0.01 -4.38 16.29
N ASP A 25 0.09 -3.28 15.53
CA ASP A 25 0.79 -2.07 15.97
C ASP A 25 -0.12 -1.01 16.58
N VAL A 26 -1.43 -1.14 16.36
CA VAL A 26 -2.42 -0.20 16.89
C VAL A 26 -3.05 -0.79 18.14
N ALA A 27 -2.96 -0.06 19.26
CA ALA A 27 -3.53 -0.50 20.53
C ALA A 27 -5.01 -0.96 20.38
N PRO A 28 -5.44 -1.98 21.13
CA PRO A 28 -6.80 -2.55 21.06
C PRO A 28 -7.94 -1.53 21.22
N SER A 29 -7.65 -0.31 21.67
CA SER A 29 -8.59 0.79 21.87
C SER A 29 -8.92 1.60 20.61
N LEU A 30 -8.21 1.38 19.47
CA LEU A 30 -8.47 2.07 18.21
C LEU A 30 -9.36 1.20 17.32
N ALA A 31 -10.62 1.60 17.16
CA ALA A 31 -11.51 0.98 16.18
C ALA A 31 -11.01 1.29 14.76
N LEU A 32 -10.56 0.28 14.04
CA LEU A 32 -10.13 0.39 12.66
C LEU A 32 -11.33 0.29 11.72
N SER A 33 -11.66 1.38 11.02
CA SER A 33 -12.63 1.38 9.93
C SER A 33 -11.90 1.45 8.60
N ILE A 34 -11.94 0.38 7.84
CA ILE A 34 -11.43 0.36 6.46
C ILE A 34 -12.52 0.90 5.56
N VAL A 35 -12.31 2.07 4.97
CA VAL A 35 -13.23 2.63 3.98
C VAL A 35 -12.84 2.08 2.62
N THR A 36 -13.57 1.09 2.18
CA THR A 36 -13.55 0.60 0.79
C THR A 36 -14.48 1.46 -0.07
N GLN A 37 -14.41 1.36 -1.38
CA GLN A 37 -15.41 2.00 -2.27
C GLN A 37 -16.81 1.34 -2.17
N ALA A 38 -16.94 0.24 -1.44
CA ALA A 38 -18.19 -0.37 -1.01
C ALA A 38 -18.72 0.32 0.25
N PRO A 39 -20.01 0.23 0.57
CA PRO A 39 -20.55 0.79 1.80
C PRO A 39 -19.76 0.26 3.00
N LEU A 40 -19.45 1.16 3.94
CA LEU A 40 -18.75 0.86 5.19
C LEU A 40 -19.39 -0.35 5.86
N THR A 41 -18.72 -1.48 5.80
CA THR A 41 -19.07 -2.65 6.61
C THR A 41 -18.42 -2.47 7.97
N PHE A 42 -19.18 -1.99 8.93
CA PHE A 42 -18.77 -2.03 10.33
C PHE A 42 -18.80 -3.48 10.78
N HIS A 43 -17.66 -4.11 10.96
CA HIS A 43 -17.57 -5.35 11.72
C HIS A 43 -17.72 -5.04 13.21
N THR A 44 -18.98 -4.98 13.68
CA THR A 44 -19.33 -4.67 15.07
C THR A 44 -19.29 -5.89 16.00
N ASP A 45 -19.02 -7.10 15.53
CA ASP A 45 -19.35 -8.31 16.27
C ASP A 45 -18.34 -8.76 17.33
N LYS A 46 -17.25 -8.02 17.57
CA LYS A 46 -16.32 -8.36 18.67
C LYS A 46 -15.79 -7.18 19.51
N TRP A 47 -16.28 -5.96 19.32
CA TRP A 47 -15.79 -4.79 20.08
C TRP A 47 -16.92 -4.04 20.76
N SER A 48 -17.74 -4.76 21.53
CA SER A 48 -18.59 -4.15 22.53
C SER A 48 -17.75 -3.95 23.78
N THR A 49 -17.77 -2.73 24.27
CA THR A 49 -17.38 -2.23 25.59
C THR A 49 -16.08 -1.43 25.67
N SER A 50 -16.34 -0.24 26.16
CA SER A 50 -15.46 0.83 26.63
C SER A 50 -14.99 1.85 25.59
N TRP A 51 -15.89 2.80 25.30
CA TRP A 51 -15.52 4.12 24.81
C TRP A 51 -14.87 4.88 25.98
N GLY A 52 -13.59 4.66 26.20
CA GLY A 52 -12.81 5.51 27.08
C GLY A 52 -12.63 6.88 26.43
N GLN A 53 -12.93 7.96 27.14
CA GLN A 53 -12.43 9.29 26.80
C GLN A 53 -10.91 9.18 26.68
N LEU A 54 -10.37 9.42 25.47
CA LEU A 54 -8.92 9.49 25.28
C LEU A 54 -8.37 10.66 26.12
N PRO A 55 -7.39 10.42 26.98
CA PRO A 55 -6.78 11.49 27.74
C PRO A 55 -5.92 12.38 26.83
N SER A 56 -6.07 13.67 27.03
CA SER A 56 -5.18 14.78 26.71
C SER A 56 -4.35 14.80 25.41
N GLU A 57 -4.11 15.99 24.91
CA GLU A 57 -3.34 16.38 23.71
C GLU A 57 -2.03 15.61 23.45
N ARG A 58 -1.41 15.03 24.45
CA ARG A 58 -0.17 14.25 24.33
C ARG A 58 -0.34 12.87 23.67
N ILE A 59 -1.48 12.21 23.86
CA ILE A 59 -1.76 10.90 23.24
C ILE A 59 -2.20 11.09 21.79
N ALA A 60 -2.92 12.17 21.49
CA ALA A 60 -3.28 12.52 20.12
C ALA A 60 -2.06 12.82 19.25
N SER A 61 -1.04 13.49 19.80
CA SER A 61 0.21 13.77 19.08
C SER A 61 1.05 12.50 18.84
N THR A 62 1.15 11.60 19.82
CA THR A 62 1.90 10.34 19.69
C THR A 62 1.22 9.36 18.74
N CYS A 63 -0.11 9.27 18.73
CA CYS A 63 -0.86 8.48 17.76
C CYS A 63 -0.71 9.04 16.33
N SER A 64 -0.72 10.37 16.16
CA SER A 64 -0.54 11.02 14.86
C SER A 64 0.83 10.74 14.28
N GLU A 65 1.88 10.77 15.08
CA GLU A 65 3.25 10.45 14.64
C GLU A 65 3.40 8.97 14.28
N ALA A 66 2.88 8.06 15.08
CA ALA A 66 2.89 6.63 14.78
C ALA A 66 2.15 6.32 13.47
N LEU A 67 0.97 6.91 13.24
CA LEU A 67 0.21 6.75 12.01
C LEU A 67 0.89 7.41 10.80
N SER A 68 1.56 8.55 11.01
CA SER A 68 2.34 9.22 9.97
C SER A 68 3.55 8.38 9.55
N ASN A 69 4.19 7.69 10.48
CA ASN A 69 5.26 6.76 10.18
C ASN A 69 4.74 5.49 9.52
N GLN A 70 3.59 4.99 9.94
CA GLN A 70 2.96 3.79 9.37
C GLN A 70 2.63 3.94 7.89
N ILE A 71 2.15 5.10 7.42
CA ILE A 71 1.86 5.32 5.99
C ILE A 71 3.09 5.08 5.10
N LEU A 72 4.30 5.32 5.60
CA LEU A 72 5.54 5.11 4.86
C LEU A 72 5.87 3.62 4.69
N THR A 73 5.31 2.76 5.53
CA THR A 73 5.48 1.31 5.47
C THR A 73 4.41 0.61 4.63
N LEU A 74 3.27 1.27 4.34
CA LEU A 74 2.17 0.71 3.56
C LEU A 74 2.35 1.01 2.06
N GLY A 75 2.20 -0.01 1.21
CA GLY A 75 2.24 0.10 -0.24
C GLY A 75 0.87 0.42 -0.85
N GLY A 76 -0.17 -0.16 -0.30
CA GLY A 76 -1.55 -0.08 -0.82
C GLY A 76 -2.40 1.05 -0.26
N THR A 77 -1.90 1.84 0.69
CA THR A 77 -2.66 2.93 1.31
C THR A 77 -2.28 4.28 0.72
N ILE A 78 -3.28 5.07 0.32
CA ILE A 78 -3.08 6.43 -0.21
C ILE A 78 -3.11 7.45 0.92
N ARG A 79 -4.11 7.38 1.82
CA ARG A 79 -4.30 8.29 2.96
C ARG A 79 -4.71 7.55 4.21
N ILE A 80 -4.32 8.11 5.35
CA ILE A 80 -4.89 7.80 6.66
C ILE A 80 -5.58 9.06 7.15
N TYR A 81 -6.81 8.96 7.64
CA TYR A 81 -7.58 10.08 8.14
C TYR A 81 -8.30 9.74 9.43
N GLU A 82 -8.49 10.76 10.26
CA GLU A 82 -9.31 10.71 11.46
C GLU A 82 -10.71 11.25 11.15
N LEU A 83 -11.76 10.52 11.55
CA LEU A 83 -13.13 11.02 11.42
C LEU A 83 -13.44 12.05 12.51
N LEU A 84 -14.01 13.19 12.11
CA LEU A 84 -14.34 14.29 13.01
C LEU A 84 -15.60 14.03 13.84
N ALA A 85 -16.35 12.97 13.56
CA ALA A 85 -17.58 12.62 14.23
C ALA A 85 -17.42 11.41 15.14
N ASN A 86 -18.00 11.46 16.35
CA ASN A 86 -18.19 10.30 17.19
C ASN A 86 -19.24 9.36 16.60
N GLY A 87 -19.10 8.04 16.76
CA GLY A 87 -19.94 7.02 16.12
C GLY A 87 -21.47 7.17 16.28
N ARG A 88 -21.97 7.93 17.25
CA ARG A 88 -23.38 8.28 17.43
C ARG A 88 -23.82 9.54 16.69
N GLU A 89 -22.89 10.41 16.28
CA GLU A 89 -23.18 11.66 15.55
C GLU A 89 -23.02 11.52 14.04
N ILE A 90 -22.54 10.39 13.56
CA ILE A 90 -22.29 10.09 12.14
C ILE A 90 -23.55 10.28 11.29
N GLU A 91 -24.73 9.98 11.83
CA GLU A 91 -26.01 10.12 11.14
C GLU A 91 -26.46 11.60 10.94
N LYS A 92 -25.82 12.57 11.59
CA LYS A 92 -26.23 13.98 11.57
C LYS A 92 -25.51 14.84 10.53
N PHE A 93 -24.58 14.29 9.75
CA PHE A 93 -23.87 15.03 8.71
C PHE A 93 -24.54 14.85 7.34
N LEU A 94 -25.78 15.31 7.24
CA LEU A 94 -26.48 15.47 5.97
C LEU A 94 -25.96 16.69 5.23
N ILE A 95 -25.50 16.52 3.99
CA ILE A 95 -25.28 17.64 3.08
C ILE A 95 -26.55 17.85 2.27
N GLU A 96 -27.55 18.52 2.83
CA GLU A 96 -28.53 19.25 2.04
C GLU A 96 -27.96 20.64 1.71
N SER A 97 -28.34 21.19 0.55
CA SER A 97 -27.81 22.46 0.07
C SER A 97 -27.98 23.64 1.05
N ASN A 98 -28.95 23.57 1.94
CA ASN A 98 -29.21 24.58 3.00
C ASN A 98 -28.28 24.38 4.23
N THR A 99 -27.62 23.28 4.37
CA THR A 99 -26.78 22.96 5.55
C THR A 99 -25.29 23.21 5.32
N LEU A 100 -24.86 23.56 4.11
CA LEU A 100 -23.44 23.81 3.78
C LEU A 100 -22.78 24.84 4.72
N LYS A 101 -23.50 25.91 5.09
CA LYS A 101 -22.99 26.92 6.04
C LYS A 101 -22.78 26.34 7.44
N ASN A 102 -23.73 25.54 7.91
CA ASN A 102 -23.66 24.94 9.23
C ASN A 102 -22.56 23.88 9.31
N ILE A 103 -22.36 23.11 8.24
CA ILE A 103 -21.26 22.15 8.13
C ILE A 103 -19.92 22.89 8.15
N ALA A 104 -19.78 23.96 7.38
CA ALA A 104 -18.55 24.73 7.34
C ALA A 104 -18.16 25.30 8.70
N LYS A 105 -19.15 25.85 9.45
CA LYS A 105 -18.94 26.32 10.83
C LYS A 105 -18.52 25.18 11.77
N LYS A 106 -19.22 24.04 11.67
CA LYS A 106 -18.94 22.88 12.52
C LYS A 106 -17.56 22.27 12.22
N ILE A 107 -17.16 22.21 10.94
CA ILE A 107 -15.81 21.79 10.56
C ILE A 107 -14.78 22.75 11.16
N TYR A 108 -14.99 24.06 10.93
CA TYR A 108 -14.04 25.08 11.39
C TYR A 108 -13.89 25.07 12.93
N SER A 109 -14.98 24.87 13.67
CA SER A 109 -14.93 24.79 15.15
C SER A 109 -14.14 23.59 15.68
N LYS A 110 -13.89 22.56 14.85
CA LYS A 110 -13.07 21.37 15.21
C LYS A 110 -11.60 21.54 14.87
N LEU A 111 -11.24 22.56 14.07
CA LEU A 111 -9.84 22.78 13.72
C LEU A 111 -9.11 23.52 14.84
N ALA A 112 -7.93 23.06 15.22
CA ALA A 112 -7.11 23.78 16.17
C ALA A 112 -6.63 25.11 15.57
N ARG A 113 -6.70 26.17 16.36
CA ARG A 113 -6.22 27.50 15.94
C ARG A 113 -4.71 27.55 15.96
N THR A 114 -4.14 28.26 14.98
CA THR A 114 -2.71 28.47 14.91
C THR A 114 -2.43 29.99 14.91
N PRO A 115 -1.34 30.46 15.55
CA PRO A 115 -0.99 31.88 15.52
C PRO A 115 -0.62 32.36 14.11
N ASN A 116 -0.29 31.44 13.22
CA ASN A 116 0.13 31.71 11.85
C ASN A 116 -0.99 31.48 10.83
N LYS A 117 -0.73 31.86 9.57
CA LYS A 117 -1.60 31.59 8.46
C LYS A 117 -1.80 30.07 8.26
N MET A 118 -3.04 29.59 8.31
CA MET A 118 -3.40 28.20 8.19
C MET A 118 -3.72 27.85 6.71
N ASN A 119 -3.24 26.73 6.22
CA ASN A 119 -3.59 26.20 4.91
C ASN A 119 -4.73 25.18 5.05
N ILE A 120 -5.81 25.34 4.28
CA ILE A 120 -6.94 24.39 4.28
C ILE A 120 -7.20 23.91 2.87
N GLY A 121 -7.16 22.59 2.70
CA GLY A 121 -7.59 21.88 1.50
C GLY A 121 -8.88 21.10 1.76
N LEU A 122 -9.67 20.87 0.71
CA LEU A 122 -10.82 19.99 0.73
C LEU A 122 -10.69 18.95 -0.36
N SER A 123 -11.00 17.70 0.00
CA SER A 123 -11.06 16.56 -0.94
C SER A 123 -12.36 15.80 -0.78
N VAL A 124 -12.92 15.35 -1.88
CA VAL A 124 -14.08 14.45 -1.91
C VAL A 124 -13.62 13.12 -2.46
N LEU A 125 -13.62 12.07 -1.63
CA LEU A 125 -13.13 10.75 -2.01
C LEU A 125 -14.25 9.98 -2.70
N ASN A 126 -14.18 9.87 -4.05
CA ASN A 126 -15.15 9.11 -4.86
C ASN A 126 -16.63 9.49 -4.61
N GLY A 127 -16.90 10.75 -4.32
CA GLY A 127 -18.23 11.25 -4.02
C GLY A 127 -18.80 12.16 -5.10
N ASN A 128 -20.09 12.52 -4.95
CA ASN A 128 -20.85 13.29 -5.92
C ASN A 128 -20.93 14.81 -5.59
N ILE A 129 -20.10 15.31 -4.65
CA ILE A 129 -20.07 16.76 -4.35
C ILE A 129 -19.48 17.48 -5.55
N LYS A 130 -20.24 18.40 -6.12
CA LYS A 130 -19.80 19.21 -7.26
C LYS A 130 -18.77 20.27 -6.82
N PHE A 131 -17.84 20.59 -7.72
CA PHE A 131 -16.80 21.59 -7.46
C PHE A 131 -17.36 22.94 -6.97
N ALA A 132 -18.52 23.38 -7.48
CA ALA A 132 -19.19 24.61 -7.02
C ALA A 132 -19.62 24.52 -5.55
N GLN A 133 -20.13 23.38 -5.10
CA GLN A 133 -20.50 23.16 -3.70
C GLN A 133 -19.26 23.14 -2.80
N LEU A 134 -18.17 22.48 -3.23
CA LEU A 134 -16.90 22.47 -2.53
C LEU A 134 -16.36 23.90 -2.34
N ARG A 135 -16.41 24.71 -3.41
CA ARG A 135 -16.03 26.13 -3.37
C ARG A 135 -16.85 26.93 -2.37
N THR A 136 -18.15 26.69 -2.29
CA THR A 136 -19.05 27.35 -1.32
C THR A 136 -18.67 27.01 0.12
N ILE A 137 -18.39 25.72 0.41
CA ILE A 137 -17.92 25.28 1.72
C ILE A 137 -16.63 26.02 2.10
N MET A 138 -15.65 26.06 1.19
CA MET A 138 -14.37 26.73 1.42
C MET A 138 -14.50 28.22 1.67
N GLN A 139 -15.36 28.92 0.91
CA GLN A 139 -15.63 30.37 1.10
C GLN A 139 -16.28 30.64 2.46
N THR A 140 -17.15 29.73 2.91
CA THR A 140 -17.79 29.85 4.23
C THR A 140 -16.78 29.63 5.35
N ILE A 141 -15.94 28.59 5.26
CA ILE A 141 -14.84 28.36 6.23
C ILE A 141 -13.93 29.58 6.29
N LYS A 142 -13.57 30.16 5.14
CA LYS A 142 -12.72 31.35 5.09
C LYS A 142 -13.38 32.58 5.75
N LYS A 143 -14.69 32.75 5.58
CA LYS A 143 -15.46 33.82 6.21
C LYS A 143 -15.52 33.67 7.73
N GLU A 144 -15.82 32.46 8.22
CA GLU A 144 -15.85 32.16 9.66
C GLU A 144 -14.47 32.39 10.28
N ALA A 145 -13.39 31.88 9.64
CA ALA A 145 -12.03 32.10 10.11
C ALA A 145 -11.67 33.58 10.22
N LYS A 146 -12.05 34.39 9.19
CA LYS A 146 -11.78 35.80 9.19
C LYS A 146 -12.54 36.55 10.31
N SER A 147 -13.77 36.14 10.63
CA SER A 147 -14.54 36.72 11.76
C SER A 147 -13.91 36.45 13.12
N GLU A 148 -13.10 35.43 13.23
CA GLU A 148 -12.36 35.04 14.45
C GLU A 148 -10.89 35.49 14.41
N GLY A 149 -10.49 36.32 13.44
CA GLY A 149 -9.12 36.83 13.32
C GLY A 149 -8.10 35.85 12.74
N GLN A 150 -8.53 34.64 12.30
CA GLN A 150 -7.65 33.64 11.73
C GLN A 150 -7.44 33.83 10.24
N SER A 151 -6.18 33.97 9.81
CA SER A 151 -5.85 34.01 8.38
C SER A 151 -5.79 32.60 7.79
N ILE A 152 -6.54 32.36 6.70
CA ILE A 152 -6.59 31.10 5.99
C ILE A 152 -6.18 31.23 4.53
N ARG A 153 -5.33 30.33 4.06
CA ARG A 153 -5.07 30.05 2.64
C ARG A 153 -5.85 28.83 2.19
N ILE A 154 -6.70 28.99 1.18
CA ILE A 154 -7.43 27.87 0.59
C ILE A 154 -6.60 27.20 -0.50
N VAL A 155 -6.55 25.87 -0.47
CA VAL A 155 -5.94 25.02 -1.50
C VAL A 155 -7.06 24.24 -2.20
N MET A 156 -7.26 24.52 -3.48
CA MET A 156 -8.27 23.87 -4.31
C MET A 156 -7.63 22.82 -5.23
N PRO A 157 -8.33 21.73 -5.55
CA PRO A 157 -7.93 20.84 -6.63
C PRO A 157 -7.72 21.62 -7.93
N LYS A 158 -6.68 21.26 -8.69
CA LYS A 158 -6.38 21.92 -9.98
C LYS A 158 -7.41 21.59 -11.06
N ASP A 159 -7.87 20.36 -11.04
CA ASP A 159 -8.84 19.84 -11.99
C ASP A 159 -10.24 19.83 -11.38
N ARG A 160 -11.28 19.65 -12.21
CA ARG A 160 -12.67 19.47 -11.76
C ARG A 160 -12.87 18.21 -10.90
N HIS A 161 -11.85 17.41 -10.75
CA HIS A 161 -11.79 16.37 -9.72
C HIS A 161 -11.77 17.05 -8.35
N CYS A 162 -12.74 16.72 -7.54
CA CYS A 162 -12.89 17.30 -6.20
C CYS A 162 -11.90 16.70 -5.18
N GLU A 163 -10.77 16.15 -5.62
CA GLU A 163 -9.75 15.50 -4.78
C GLU A 163 -8.37 16.13 -5.01
N LEU A 164 -7.67 16.44 -3.92
CA LEU A 164 -6.26 16.83 -3.95
C LEU A 164 -5.39 15.57 -4.09
N ASN A 165 -4.47 15.57 -5.03
CA ASN A 165 -3.48 14.51 -5.10
C ASN A 165 -2.42 14.66 -3.98
N ALA A 166 -1.69 13.58 -3.71
CA ALA A 166 -0.69 13.53 -2.63
C ALA A 166 0.36 14.65 -2.74
N ALA A 167 0.86 14.91 -3.95
CA ALA A 167 1.83 15.97 -4.19
C ALA A 167 1.28 17.36 -3.81
N SER A 168 0.00 17.62 -4.09
CA SER A 168 -0.66 18.89 -3.70
C SER A 168 -0.83 19.01 -2.19
N VAL A 169 -1.15 17.92 -1.50
CA VAL A 169 -1.27 17.91 -0.03
C VAL A 169 0.08 18.20 0.62
N VAL A 170 1.13 17.53 0.17
CA VAL A 170 2.49 17.67 0.70
C VAL A 170 3.08 19.06 0.37
N SER A 171 3.04 19.49 -0.90
CA SER A 171 3.64 20.76 -1.33
C SER A 171 2.96 21.99 -0.71
N ASN A 172 1.67 21.91 -0.44
CA ASN A 172 0.93 22.97 0.26
C ASN A 172 0.96 22.85 1.79
N LYS A 173 1.75 21.91 2.34
CA LYS A 173 1.96 21.72 3.79
C LYS A 173 0.64 21.56 4.56
N LEU A 174 -0.34 20.84 3.98
CA LEU A 174 -1.66 20.67 4.60
C LEU A 174 -1.63 19.82 5.87
N LEU A 175 -0.60 18.96 6.03
CA LEU A 175 -0.43 18.13 7.22
C LEU A 175 0.44 18.78 8.31
N THR A 176 1.17 19.87 7.99
CA THR A 176 2.11 20.49 8.94
C THR A 176 1.79 21.95 9.27
N LYS A 177 1.11 22.66 8.35
CA LYS A 177 0.73 24.08 8.50
C LYS A 177 -0.77 24.31 8.24
N GLY A 178 -1.57 23.26 8.38
CA GLY A 178 -3.00 23.32 8.09
C GLY A 178 -3.64 21.94 8.11
N TYR A 179 -4.70 21.80 7.31
CA TYR A 179 -5.52 20.60 7.27
C TYR A 179 -5.96 20.26 5.84
N GLU A 180 -5.96 18.99 5.49
CA GLU A 180 -6.80 18.47 4.42
C GLU A 180 -8.06 17.88 5.04
N ILE A 181 -9.21 18.45 4.69
CA ILE A 181 -10.52 17.98 5.11
C ILE A 181 -11.05 17.07 4.01
N VAL A 182 -11.44 15.84 4.35
CA VAL A 182 -11.92 14.85 3.39
C VAL A 182 -13.40 14.56 3.61
N PHE A 183 -14.15 14.51 2.51
CA PHE A 183 -15.54 14.06 2.47
C PHE A 183 -15.59 12.64 1.90
N ILE A 184 -16.14 11.71 2.67
CA ILE A 184 -16.12 10.28 2.37
C ILE A 184 -17.56 9.81 2.23
N PRO A 185 -17.99 9.31 1.05
CA PRO A 185 -19.38 8.87 0.85
C PRO A 185 -19.70 7.66 1.74
N THR A 186 -20.91 7.64 2.28
CA THR A 186 -21.40 6.57 3.18
C THR A 186 -22.12 5.43 2.44
N GLY A 187 -22.22 5.51 1.11
CA GLY A 187 -23.08 4.62 0.31
C GLY A 187 -24.56 5.01 0.28
N LYS A 188 -25.03 5.88 1.18
CA LYS A 188 -26.36 6.50 1.09
C LYS A 188 -26.25 7.79 0.28
N ASN A 189 -27.16 8.06 -0.65
CA ASN A 189 -27.16 9.25 -1.49
C ASN A 189 -27.06 10.53 -0.63
N ASN A 190 -26.10 11.40 -0.96
CA ASN A 190 -25.86 12.70 -0.32
C ASN A 190 -25.40 12.68 1.15
N TYR A 191 -24.97 11.53 1.68
CA TYR A 191 -24.41 11.43 3.03
C TYR A 191 -22.89 11.22 2.98
N TYR A 192 -22.17 11.98 3.79
CA TYR A 192 -20.72 11.93 3.85
C TYR A 192 -20.23 11.90 5.29
N TYR A 193 -19.21 11.09 5.55
CA TYR A 193 -18.35 11.29 6.72
C TYR A 193 -17.38 12.42 6.43
N ILE A 194 -16.98 13.14 7.47
CA ILE A 194 -15.95 14.18 7.38
C ILE A 194 -14.75 13.73 8.20
N GLY A 195 -13.58 13.76 7.59
CA GLY A 195 -12.32 13.42 8.22
C GLY A 195 -11.25 14.49 8.00
N LEU A 196 -10.20 14.39 8.78
CA LEU A 196 -8.95 15.13 8.59
C LEU A 196 -7.87 14.13 8.16
N THR A 197 -7.16 14.43 7.09
CA THR A 197 -6.01 13.63 6.70
C THR A 197 -4.90 13.77 7.75
N ILE A 198 -4.47 12.65 8.32
CA ILE A 198 -3.36 12.57 9.27
C ILE A 198 -2.07 12.29 8.52
N ALA A 199 -2.13 11.36 7.56
CA ALA A 199 -0.99 10.94 6.79
C ALA A 199 -1.38 10.65 5.34
N ILE A 200 -0.42 10.84 4.43
CA ILE A 200 -0.57 10.55 3.00
C ILE A 200 0.70 9.88 2.49
N HIS A 201 0.56 8.94 1.55
CA HIS A 201 1.74 8.29 0.97
C HIS A 201 2.68 9.32 0.33
N ASN A 202 3.96 9.03 0.38
CA ASN A 202 4.95 9.91 -0.22
C ASN A 202 5.26 9.48 -1.66
N PRO A 203 4.82 10.22 -2.69
CA PRO A 203 5.07 9.87 -4.08
C PRO A 203 6.57 9.94 -4.45
N ASP A 204 7.35 10.80 -3.76
CA ASP A 204 8.79 10.96 -4.04
C ASP A 204 9.57 9.69 -3.68
N ARG A 205 9.12 8.95 -2.63
CA ARG A 205 9.72 7.67 -2.25
C ARG A 205 9.62 6.62 -3.36
N ASP A 206 8.42 6.49 -3.91
CA ASP A 206 8.18 5.50 -4.95
C ASP A 206 8.89 5.90 -6.26
N ALA A 207 8.85 7.19 -6.61
CA ALA A 207 9.57 7.72 -7.77
C ALA A 207 11.10 7.54 -7.63
N TRP A 208 11.63 7.77 -6.43
CA TRP A 208 13.06 7.57 -6.16
C TRP A 208 13.49 6.12 -6.39
N LEU A 209 12.71 5.17 -5.90
CA LEU A 209 12.99 3.75 -6.13
C LEU A 209 12.74 3.31 -7.58
N ASP A 210 11.83 3.95 -8.32
CA ASP A 210 11.57 3.59 -9.72
C ASP A 210 12.62 4.16 -10.68
N PHE A 211 13.07 5.39 -10.47
CA PHE A 211 13.82 6.15 -11.47
C PHE A 211 15.29 6.42 -11.10
N GLU A 212 15.65 6.40 -9.80
CA GLU A 212 17.00 6.76 -9.38
C GLU A 212 17.89 5.55 -9.02
N ILE A 213 17.37 4.32 -8.99
CA ILE A 213 18.22 3.15 -8.78
C ILE A 213 19.22 2.98 -9.94
N PRO A 214 20.50 2.65 -9.65
CA PRO A 214 21.54 2.62 -10.66
C PRO A 214 21.39 1.48 -11.68
N ARG A 215 20.69 0.41 -11.33
CA ARG A 215 20.48 -0.76 -12.19
C ARG A 215 18.98 -1.09 -12.30
N PRO A 216 18.19 -0.27 -13.02
CA PRO A 216 16.79 -0.59 -13.31
C PRO A 216 16.70 -1.75 -14.30
N ASP A 217 15.63 -2.55 -14.23
CA ASP A 217 15.32 -3.53 -15.25
C ASP A 217 14.41 -2.91 -16.33
N ALA A 218 15.01 -2.26 -17.28
CA ALA A 218 14.26 -1.57 -18.36
C ALA A 218 13.62 -2.55 -19.37
N ARG A 219 14.06 -3.83 -19.40
CA ARG A 219 13.67 -4.79 -20.46
C ARG A 219 12.48 -5.68 -20.03
N SER A 220 12.48 -6.17 -18.81
CA SER A 220 11.45 -7.12 -18.35
C SER A 220 10.29 -6.46 -17.57
N GLY A 221 10.38 -5.15 -17.29
CA GLY A 221 9.38 -4.43 -16.53
C GLY A 221 9.48 -4.78 -15.03
N MET A 222 10.19 -3.93 -14.27
CA MET A 222 10.37 -4.15 -12.82
C MET A 222 9.04 -4.19 -12.08
N LEU A 223 9.01 -5.00 -11.03
CA LEU A 223 7.93 -4.99 -10.05
C LEU A 223 7.80 -3.57 -9.46
N PRO A 224 6.60 -2.95 -9.46
CA PRO A 224 6.40 -1.64 -8.86
C PRO A 224 6.76 -1.63 -7.36
N PRO A 225 7.44 -0.59 -6.84
CA PRO A 225 7.84 -0.52 -5.42
C PRO A 225 6.68 -0.76 -4.46
N LYS A 226 5.54 -0.13 -4.73
CA LYS A 226 4.33 -0.30 -3.90
C LYS A 226 3.87 -1.75 -3.83
N LEU A 227 3.88 -2.45 -4.95
CA LEU A 227 3.45 -3.84 -5.02
C LEU A 227 4.43 -4.76 -4.26
N ALA A 228 5.74 -4.57 -4.46
CA ALA A 228 6.76 -5.30 -3.71
C ALA A 228 6.60 -5.09 -2.20
N ARG A 229 6.35 -3.84 -1.77
CA ARG A 229 6.10 -3.48 -0.36
C ARG A 229 4.88 -4.19 0.20
N MET A 230 3.76 -4.19 -0.52
CA MET A 230 2.53 -4.89 -0.12
C MET A 230 2.78 -6.39 0.04
N MET A 231 3.48 -6.99 -0.91
CA MET A 231 3.82 -8.42 -0.85
C MET A 231 4.69 -8.76 0.36
N VAL A 232 5.71 -7.93 0.66
CA VAL A 232 6.54 -8.10 1.86
C VAL A 232 5.72 -7.99 3.13
N ASN A 233 4.88 -6.95 3.26
CA ASN A 233 4.03 -6.75 4.43
C ASN A 233 3.08 -7.93 4.66
N ILE A 234 2.44 -8.44 3.60
CA ILE A 234 1.54 -9.61 3.66
C ILE A 234 2.31 -10.87 4.06
N ALA A 235 3.49 -11.08 3.50
CA ALA A 235 4.31 -12.25 3.83
C ALA A 235 4.76 -12.24 5.28
N VAL A 236 5.23 -11.09 5.76
CA VAL A 236 5.72 -10.92 7.14
C VAL A 236 4.58 -10.95 8.15
N ASP A 237 3.39 -10.45 7.79
CA ASP A 237 2.18 -10.44 8.64
C ASP A 237 2.43 -9.84 10.04
N GLY A 238 3.16 -8.71 10.07
CA GLY A 238 3.50 -7.98 11.30
C GLY A 238 4.47 -8.70 12.23
N GLU A 239 5.06 -9.83 11.84
CA GLU A 239 6.13 -10.48 12.61
C GLU A 239 7.39 -9.59 12.59
N LYS A 240 8.06 -9.53 13.74
CA LYS A 240 9.39 -8.92 13.87
C LYS A 240 10.47 -10.01 13.76
N ASP A 241 11.68 -9.61 13.46
CA ASP A 241 12.85 -10.52 13.42
C ASP A 241 12.70 -11.69 12.43
N VAL A 242 11.99 -11.44 11.33
CA VAL A 242 11.83 -12.39 10.24
C VAL A 242 12.77 -12.06 9.09
N THR A 243 13.29 -13.08 8.42
CA THR A 243 14.11 -12.92 7.21
C THR A 243 13.24 -13.00 5.96
N VAL A 244 13.43 -12.08 5.01
CA VAL A 244 12.77 -12.11 3.70
C VAL A 244 13.69 -12.74 2.68
N PHE A 245 13.22 -13.79 2.00
CA PHE A 245 13.94 -14.50 0.96
C PHE A 245 13.28 -14.33 -0.40
N ASP A 246 14.07 -13.95 -1.40
CA ASP A 246 13.64 -13.88 -2.81
C ASP A 246 14.53 -14.80 -3.67
N PRO A 247 14.01 -15.98 -4.08
CA PRO A 247 14.76 -16.94 -4.89
C PRO A 247 14.89 -16.57 -6.37
N PHE A 248 14.24 -15.52 -6.86
CA PHE A 248 14.31 -14.98 -8.21
C PHE A 248 14.49 -13.45 -8.16
N CYS A 249 15.52 -13.01 -7.42
CA CYS A 249 15.60 -11.61 -6.97
C CYS A 249 15.81 -10.58 -8.11
N GLY A 250 16.21 -10.99 -9.31
CA GLY A 250 16.42 -10.08 -10.43
C GLY A 250 17.33 -8.91 -10.05
N ASN A 251 16.85 -7.69 -10.24
CA ASN A 251 17.56 -6.47 -9.84
C ASN A 251 17.28 -6.03 -8.39
N GLY A 252 16.63 -6.87 -7.58
CA GLY A 252 16.50 -6.72 -6.12
C GLY A 252 15.32 -5.92 -5.63
N ARG A 253 14.26 -5.70 -6.40
CA ARG A 253 13.12 -4.87 -5.99
C ARG A 253 12.51 -5.29 -4.66
N VAL A 254 12.24 -6.57 -4.46
CA VAL A 254 11.70 -7.13 -3.21
C VAL A 254 12.68 -6.90 -2.06
N LEU A 255 13.98 -7.13 -2.29
CA LEU A 255 15.00 -6.97 -1.26
C LEU A 255 15.14 -5.50 -0.82
N LEU A 256 15.10 -4.53 -1.76
CA LEU A 256 15.15 -3.11 -1.46
C LEU A 256 13.97 -2.67 -0.57
N GLU A 257 12.75 -3.13 -0.90
CA GLU A 257 11.57 -2.80 -0.10
C GLU A 257 11.62 -3.48 1.28
N ALA A 258 12.07 -4.73 1.36
CA ALA A 258 12.23 -5.43 2.64
C ALA A 258 13.27 -4.77 3.54
N LEU A 259 14.40 -4.30 3.00
CA LEU A 259 15.40 -3.53 3.74
C LEU A 259 14.83 -2.21 4.28
N LEU A 260 14.03 -1.49 3.48
CA LEU A 260 13.37 -0.26 3.91
C LEU A 260 12.31 -0.52 4.99
N LEU A 261 11.71 -1.72 5.01
CA LEU A 261 10.80 -2.21 6.06
C LEU A 261 11.54 -2.81 7.27
N ARG A 262 12.89 -2.78 7.28
CA ARG A 262 13.75 -3.25 8.38
C ARG A 262 13.87 -4.76 8.52
N TYR A 263 13.70 -5.51 7.44
CA TYR A 263 13.90 -6.96 7.44
C TYR A 263 15.26 -7.32 6.84
N GLN A 264 15.94 -8.30 7.47
CA GLN A 264 17.09 -8.96 6.88
C GLN A 264 16.67 -9.66 5.58
N THR A 265 17.51 -9.61 4.55
CA THR A 265 17.15 -10.12 3.24
C THR A 265 18.16 -11.11 2.68
N PHE A 266 17.63 -12.10 1.99
CA PHE A 266 18.40 -13.06 1.19
C PHE A 266 17.84 -13.09 -0.22
N GLY A 267 18.73 -12.97 -1.22
CA GLY A 267 18.36 -13.03 -2.62
C GLY A 267 19.16 -14.08 -3.38
N ARG A 268 18.52 -14.71 -4.36
CA ARG A 268 19.17 -15.62 -5.31
C ARG A 268 18.67 -15.31 -6.72
N ASP A 269 19.57 -15.37 -7.69
CA ASP A 269 19.22 -15.35 -9.11
C ASP A 269 20.19 -16.25 -9.88
N ILE A 270 19.72 -16.87 -10.97
CA ILE A 270 20.54 -17.69 -11.83
C ILE A 270 21.52 -16.82 -12.64
N ASP A 271 21.10 -15.60 -12.97
CA ASP A 271 21.89 -14.66 -13.78
C ASP A 271 22.87 -13.88 -12.89
N ARG A 272 24.16 -14.06 -13.14
CA ARG A 272 25.24 -13.36 -12.44
C ARG A 272 25.13 -11.83 -12.57
N GLU A 273 24.71 -11.32 -13.74
CA GLU A 273 24.55 -9.89 -13.98
C GLU A 273 23.43 -9.33 -13.08
N LYS A 274 22.33 -10.06 -12.88
CA LYS A 274 21.24 -9.70 -11.97
C LYS A 274 21.71 -9.67 -10.52
N VAL A 275 22.50 -10.67 -10.10
CA VAL A 275 23.09 -10.70 -8.75
C VAL A 275 23.97 -9.47 -8.50
N ASP A 276 24.84 -9.14 -9.45
CA ASP A 276 25.75 -8.00 -9.32
C ASP A 276 24.98 -6.66 -9.39
N SER A 277 23.93 -6.56 -10.20
CA SER A 277 23.01 -5.42 -10.24
C SER A 277 22.27 -5.23 -8.91
N THR A 278 21.77 -6.30 -8.33
CA THR A 278 21.10 -6.26 -7.01
C THR A 278 22.05 -5.77 -5.92
N LYS A 279 23.30 -6.26 -5.90
CA LYS A 279 24.33 -5.79 -4.93
C LYS A 279 24.62 -4.30 -5.10
N GLN A 280 24.72 -3.80 -6.35
CA GLN A 280 24.91 -2.38 -6.63
C GLN A 280 23.70 -1.55 -6.17
N ASN A 281 22.47 -2.01 -6.41
CA ASN A 281 21.25 -1.33 -5.97
C ASN A 281 21.15 -1.27 -4.44
N ILE A 282 21.53 -2.34 -3.74
CA ILE A 282 21.58 -2.37 -2.26
C ILE A 282 22.66 -1.42 -1.73
N GLY A 283 23.85 -1.39 -2.33
CA GLY A 283 24.90 -0.44 -1.99
C GLY A 283 24.43 1.01 -2.14
N TRP A 284 23.85 1.33 -3.30
CA TRP A 284 23.28 2.65 -3.57
C TRP A 284 22.18 3.03 -2.55
N LEU A 285 21.30 2.09 -2.20
CA LEU A 285 20.27 2.32 -1.19
C LEU A 285 20.90 2.72 0.15
N ARG A 286 21.91 1.99 0.61
CA ARG A 286 22.62 2.27 1.89
C ARG A 286 23.26 3.64 1.91
N ASP A 287 23.89 4.02 0.80
CA ASP A 287 24.64 5.28 0.69
C ASP A 287 23.71 6.52 0.62
N ASN A 288 22.52 6.36 0.05
CA ASN A 288 21.67 7.51 -0.30
C ASN A 288 20.40 7.66 0.55
N VAL A 289 19.89 6.60 1.17
CA VAL A 289 18.58 6.61 1.83
C VAL A 289 18.53 7.56 3.04
N SER A 290 19.64 7.73 3.77
CA SER A 290 19.72 8.59 4.95
C SER A 290 19.48 10.07 4.64
N THR A 291 19.66 10.50 3.39
CA THR A 291 19.41 11.86 2.93
C THR A 291 17.93 12.15 2.64
N LYS A 292 17.09 11.15 2.62
CA LYS A 292 15.69 11.28 2.23
C LYS A 292 14.80 11.60 3.43
N SER A 293 14.01 12.66 3.32
CA SER A 293 13.13 13.16 4.40
C SER A 293 12.05 12.17 4.85
N TRP A 294 11.69 11.20 4.01
CA TRP A 294 10.72 10.14 4.30
C TRP A 294 11.35 8.91 4.96
N PHE A 295 12.66 8.87 5.10
CA PHE A 295 13.35 7.74 5.73
C PHE A 295 13.26 7.85 7.25
N LEU A 296 12.81 6.78 7.90
CA LEU A 296 12.58 6.75 9.35
C LEU A 296 13.88 6.67 10.19
N GLY A 297 15.05 6.78 9.54
CA GLY A 297 16.35 6.74 10.19
C GLY A 297 16.83 5.33 10.59
N GLY A 298 18.02 5.24 11.15
CA GLY A 298 18.67 4.01 11.61
C GLY A 298 19.34 3.17 10.49
N PRO A 299 20.19 2.20 10.87
CA PRO A 299 20.91 1.35 9.90
C PRO A 299 19.95 0.40 9.19
N LEU A 300 20.22 0.14 7.90
CA LEU A 300 19.52 -0.91 7.18
C LEU A 300 20.04 -2.30 7.59
N PRO A 301 19.18 -3.32 7.71
CA PRO A 301 19.57 -4.67 8.04
C PRO A 301 20.52 -5.30 7.01
N ASP A 302 21.06 -6.47 7.34
CA ASP A 302 21.93 -7.21 6.44
C ASP A 302 21.18 -7.74 5.21
N ALA A 303 21.92 -7.78 4.12
CA ALA A 303 21.46 -8.33 2.85
C ALA A 303 22.54 -9.25 2.26
N GLN A 304 22.12 -10.42 1.84
CA GLN A 304 23.01 -11.37 1.15
C GLN A 304 22.39 -11.76 -0.19
N VAL A 305 23.21 -11.75 -1.23
CA VAL A 305 22.76 -12.06 -2.59
C VAL A 305 23.78 -13.00 -3.24
N PHE A 306 23.28 -14.13 -3.80
CA PHE A 306 24.11 -15.16 -4.41
C PHE A 306 23.61 -15.56 -5.79
N GLN A 307 24.52 -16.06 -6.58
CA GLN A 307 24.17 -16.73 -7.83
C GLN A 307 23.71 -18.17 -7.55
N GLY A 308 22.62 -18.60 -8.19
CA GLY A 308 22.16 -19.99 -8.12
C GLY A 308 20.82 -20.20 -8.81
N ASP A 309 20.62 -21.41 -9.30
CA ASP A 309 19.37 -21.82 -9.95
C ASP A 309 18.32 -22.22 -8.88
N ALA A 310 17.10 -21.71 -9.01
CA ALA A 310 16.01 -22.05 -8.10
C ALA A 310 15.59 -23.52 -8.18
N ARG A 311 15.88 -24.19 -9.30
CA ARG A 311 15.66 -25.62 -9.51
C ARG A 311 16.68 -26.50 -8.79
N GLU A 312 17.75 -25.92 -8.27
CA GLU A 312 18.79 -26.65 -7.54
C GLU A 312 18.67 -26.41 -6.03
N ARG A 313 19.03 -27.43 -5.24
CA ARG A 313 19.05 -27.29 -3.79
C ARG A 313 20.04 -26.21 -3.38
N ALA A 314 19.52 -25.14 -2.79
CA ALA A 314 20.35 -24.06 -2.30
C ALA A 314 21.26 -24.58 -1.18
N LYS A 315 22.59 -24.39 -1.34
CA LYS A 315 23.57 -24.56 -0.25
C LYS A 315 23.51 -23.39 0.74
N ILE A 316 22.38 -22.68 0.80
CA ILE A 316 22.20 -21.45 1.55
C ILE A 316 21.32 -21.77 2.75
N ASN A 317 21.82 -21.42 3.91
CA ASN A 317 21.03 -21.47 5.14
C ASN A 317 20.36 -20.08 5.33
N VAL A 318 19.12 -19.97 4.89
CA VAL A 318 18.30 -18.77 5.17
C VAL A 318 17.91 -18.80 6.64
N PRO A 319 18.27 -17.78 7.44
CA PRO A 319 17.90 -17.73 8.85
C PRO A 319 16.39 -17.86 9.07
N LYS A 320 16.02 -18.52 10.16
CA LYS A 320 14.62 -18.72 10.55
C LYS A 320 14.28 -17.87 11.79
N PRO A 321 13.05 -17.41 11.94
CA PRO A 321 11.92 -17.58 11.01
C PRO A 321 12.13 -16.83 9.70
N ASN A 322 11.62 -17.37 8.57
CA ASN A 322 11.69 -16.69 7.28
C ASN A 322 10.38 -16.75 6.50
N VAL A 323 10.24 -15.80 5.59
CA VAL A 323 9.16 -15.74 4.60
C VAL A 323 9.75 -15.60 3.21
N MET A 324 9.04 -16.07 2.21
CA MET A 324 9.46 -15.97 0.82
C MET A 324 8.56 -14.97 0.08
N VAL A 325 9.18 -14.04 -0.63
CA VAL A 325 8.47 -13.05 -1.47
C VAL A 325 9.18 -12.98 -2.80
N THR A 326 8.46 -13.25 -3.89
CA THR A 326 9.15 -13.38 -5.17
C THR A 326 8.26 -13.07 -6.37
N GLU A 327 8.87 -12.51 -7.41
CA GLU A 327 8.36 -12.45 -8.78
C GLU A 327 9.29 -13.26 -9.68
N PRO A 328 8.96 -14.53 -10.00
CA PRO A 328 9.75 -15.35 -10.92
C PRO A 328 9.73 -14.77 -12.33
N TRP A 329 10.45 -15.42 -13.25
CA TRP A 329 10.34 -15.09 -14.67
C TRP A 329 8.90 -15.32 -15.17
N LEU A 330 8.29 -14.27 -15.76
CA LEU A 330 6.90 -14.26 -16.22
C LEU A 330 6.76 -14.53 -17.72
N GLY A 331 7.83 -14.97 -18.35
CA GLY A 331 7.91 -15.14 -19.81
C GLY A 331 8.75 -14.04 -20.47
N PRO A 332 9.01 -14.18 -21.77
CA PRO A 332 9.78 -13.19 -22.52
C PRO A 332 8.99 -11.87 -22.64
N PRO A 333 9.69 -10.72 -22.79
CA PRO A 333 9.02 -9.46 -23.03
C PRO A 333 8.30 -9.51 -24.38
N LEU A 334 6.99 -9.31 -24.36
CA LEU A 334 6.14 -9.26 -25.54
C LEU A 334 5.76 -7.81 -25.84
N ARG A 335 5.48 -7.51 -27.13
CA ARG A 335 5.00 -6.18 -27.55
C ARG A 335 3.48 -6.14 -27.69
N ASP A 336 2.87 -7.29 -28.00
CA ASP A 336 1.45 -7.43 -28.26
C ASP A 336 0.88 -8.71 -27.63
N TYR A 337 -0.43 -8.90 -27.77
CA TYR A 337 -1.12 -10.11 -27.36
C TYR A 337 -0.56 -11.31 -28.13
N PRO A 338 0.00 -12.33 -27.47
CA PRO A 338 0.56 -13.48 -28.17
C PRO A 338 -0.51 -14.30 -28.85
N GLU A 339 -0.18 -14.84 -30.00
CA GLU A 339 -0.99 -15.87 -30.66
C GLU A 339 -1.17 -17.08 -29.73
N PRO A 340 -2.32 -17.79 -29.75
CA PRO A 340 -2.62 -18.85 -28.80
C PRO A 340 -1.55 -19.91 -28.67
N ASN A 341 -0.95 -20.36 -29.78
CA ASN A 341 0.11 -21.38 -29.76
C ASN A 341 1.40 -20.84 -29.11
N VAL A 342 1.74 -19.57 -29.37
CA VAL A 342 2.91 -18.91 -28.76
C VAL A 342 2.66 -18.73 -27.26
N GLY A 343 1.48 -18.24 -26.88
CA GLY A 343 1.12 -18.04 -25.50
C GLY A 343 1.15 -19.35 -24.69
N ARG A 344 0.58 -20.45 -25.21
CA ARG A 344 0.63 -21.76 -24.55
C ARG A 344 2.06 -22.29 -24.38
N LYS A 345 2.93 -22.06 -25.40
CA LYS A 345 4.34 -22.44 -25.28
C LYS A 345 5.07 -21.65 -24.18
N ILE A 346 4.81 -20.35 -24.10
CA ILE A 346 5.37 -19.49 -23.04
C ILE A 346 4.87 -19.97 -21.66
N ALA A 347 3.57 -20.21 -21.53
CA ALA A 347 2.98 -20.69 -20.29
C ALA A 347 3.60 -22.01 -19.83
N SER A 348 3.74 -22.99 -20.73
CA SER A 348 4.41 -24.26 -20.42
C SER A 348 5.84 -24.05 -19.93
N GLN A 349 6.61 -23.16 -20.55
CA GLN A 349 7.98 -22.88 -20.10
C GLN A 349 8.04 -22.28 -18.69
N VAL A 350 7.12 -21.37 -18.37
CA VAL A 350 7.04 -20.78 -17.02
C VAL A 350 6.56 -21.80 -16.00
N GLU A 351 5.56 -22.60 -16.36
CA GLU A 351 5.03 -23.69 -15.53
C GLU A 351 6.11 -24.72 -15.19
N ASP A 352 6.84 -25.22 -16.20
CA ASP A 352 7.94 -26.17 -16.05
C ASP A 352 9.03 -25.62 -15.12
N LEU A 353 9.40 -24.33 -15.28
CA LEU A 353 10.36 -23.67 -14.41
C LEU A 353 9.89 -23.66 -12.96
N LEU A 354 8.64 -23.25 -12.72
CA LEU A 354 8.10 -23.12 -11.36
C LEU A 354 7.93 -24.50 -10.71
N ILE A 355 7.35 -25.47 -11.39
CA ILE A 355 7.17 -26.83 -10.89
C ILE A 355 8.53 -27.45 -10.52
N ALA A 356 9.53 -27.32 -11.40
CA ALA A 356 10.87 -27.82 -11.12
C ALA A 356 11.55 -27.11 -9.94
N SER A 357 11.15 -25.89 -9.62
CA SER A 357 11.71 -25.11 -8.50
C SER A 357 11.05 -25.43 -7.15
N ILE A 358 9.77 -25.81 -7.12
CA ILE A 358 8.98 -26.00 -5.89
C ILE A 358 9.67 -26.90 -4.86
N PRO A 359 10.25 -28.08 -5.18
CA PRO A 359 10.91 -28.93 -4.19
C PRO A 359 12.03 -28.21 -3.43
N ASN A 360 12.76 -27.33 -4.10
CA ASN A 360 13.85 -26.56 -3.50
C ASN A 360 13.36 -25.33 -2.75
N LEU A 361 12.29 -24.70 -3.20
CA LEU A 361 11.64 -23.57 -2.52
C LEU A 361 11.04 -24.01 -1.19
N VAL A 362 10.34 -25.14 -1.15
CA VAL A 362 9.74 -25.67 0.08
C VAL A 362 10.79 -26.20 1.07
N ALA A 363 11.96 -26.66 0.58
CA ALA A 363 13.06 -27.07 1.43
C ALA A 363 13.62 -25.93 2.31
N VAL A 364 13.42 -24.68 1.94
CA VAL A 364 13.72 -23.49 2.77
C VAL A 364 12.81 -23.42 3.99
N GLN A 365 11.65 -24.06 3.95
CA GLN A 365 10.68 -24.12 5.05
C GLN A 365 10.19 -22.72 5.48
N SER A 366 9.93 -21.85 4.52
CA SER A 366 9.34 -20.53 4.80
C SER A 366 7.96 -20.68 5.43
N LYS A 367 7.66 -19.90 6.45
CA LYS A 367 6.33 -19.91 7.12
C LYS A 367 5.23 -19.50 6.14
N ARG A 368 5.54 -18.53 5.30
CA ARG A 368 4.62 -17.94 4.33
C ARG A 368 5.36 -17.63 3.04
N ILE A 369 4.68 -17.85 1.92
CA ILE A 369 5.17 -17.55 0.58
C ILE A 369 4.17 -16.61 -0.09
N VAL A 370 4.65 -15.48 -0.59
CA VAL A 370 3.89 -14.59 -1.48
C VAL A 370 4.60 -14.58 -2.83
N MET A 371 3.94 -15.14 -3.83
CA MET A 371 4.52 -15.35 -5.15
C MET A 371 3.64 -14.76 -6.23
N ILE A 372 4.24 -14.11 -7.21
CA ILE A 372 3.56 -13.71 -8.44
C ILE A 372 3.65 -14.85 -9.45
N VAL A 373 2.54 -15.15 -10.08
CA VAL A 373 2.47 -15.97 -11.28
C VAL A 373 1.77 -15.21 -12.40
N PRO A 374 2.12 -15.43 -13.66
CA PRO A 374 1.52 -14.72 -14.76
C PRO A 374 0.16 -15.30 -15.18
N ARG A 375 -0.74 -14.39 -15.59
CA ARG A 375 -1.92 -14.70 -16.41
C ARG A 375 -1.76 -13.94 -17.72
N TRP A 376 -1.87 -14.61 -18.83
CA TRP A 376 -1.77 -14.01 -20.16
C TRP A 376 -3.13 -13.88 -20.80
N LYS A 377 -3.35 -12.73 -21.45
CA LYS A 377 -4.42 -12.55 -22.42
C LYS A 377 -3.84 -12.85 -23.81
N LEU A 378 -4.47 -13.76 -24.53
CA LEU A 378 -4.04 -14.16 -25.86
C LEU A 378 -4.81 -13.39 -26.94
N ALA A 379 -4.30 -13.42 -28.17
CA ALA A 379 -5.06 -12.97 -29.32
C ALA A 379 -6.40 -13.75 -29.38
N GLY A 380 -7.51 -13.03 -29.64
CA GLY A 380 -8.85 -13.63 -29.59
C GLY A 380 -9.53 -13.63 -28.22
N LYS A 381 -8.97 -12.95 -27.21
CA LYS A 381 -9.50 -12.76 -25.86
C LYS A 381 -9.51 -14.01 -24.95
N GLU A 382 -8.85 -15.09 -25.34
CA GLU A 382 -8.60 -16.23 -24.47
C GLU A 382 -7.66 -15.80 -23.33
N GLU A 383 -7.92 -16.23 -22.09
CA GLU A 383 -7.03 -16.01 -20.96
C GLU A 383 -6.41 -17.35 -20.53
N LEU A 384 -5.13 -17.30 -20.23
CA LEU A 384 -4.35 -18.47 -19.81
C LEU A 384 -3.69 -18.17 -18.45
N SER A 385 -4.04 -18.93 -17.42
CA SER A 385 -3.50 -18.85 -16.07
C SER A 385 -2.87 -20.18 -15.65
N ILE A 386 -1.76 -20.12 -14.95
CA ILE A 386 -1.11 -21.29 -14.34
C ILE A 386 -1.24 -21.28 -12.80
N ALA A 387 -1.97 -20.31 -12.24
CA ALA A 387 -2.04 -20.11 -10.79
C ALA A 387 -2.54 -21.34 -10.03
N GLN A 388 -3.62 -21.99 -10.53
CA GLN A 388 -4.17 -23.17 -9.87
C GLN A 388 -3.21 -24.35 -9.90
N ILE A 389 -2.50 -24.56 -11.01
CA ILE A 389 -1.50 -25.64 -11.15
C ILE A 389 -0.38 -25.45 -10.12
N ILE A 390 0.13 -24.22 -10.00
CA ILE A 390 1.19 -23.91 -9.04
C ILE A 390 0.69 -24.05 -7.59
N LEU A 391 -0.53 -23.61 -7.28
CA LEU A 391 -1.13 -23.80 -5.95
C LEU A 391 -1.25 -25.30 -5.60
N ASP A 392 -1.76 -26.11 -6.53
CA ASP A 392 -1.93 -27.55 -6.33
C ASP A 392 -0.58 -28.26 -6.04
N GLU A 393 0.49 -27.83 -6.73
CA GLU A 393 1.84 -28.35 -6.45
C GLU A 393 2.35 -27.95 -5.07
N PHE A 394 2.13 -26.72 -4.61
CA PHE A 394 2.46 -26.31 -3.25
C PHE A 394 1.63 -27.05 -2.18
N ILE A 395 0.33 -27.28 -2.43
CA ILE A 395 -0.54 -28.04 -1.53
C ILE A 395 -0.01 -29.45 -1.31
N LYS A 396 0.47 -30.13 -2.35
CA LYS A 396 1.11 -31.47 -2.24
C LYS A 396 2.34 -31.47 -1.34
N THR A 397 2.95 -30.32 -1.11
CA THR A 397 4.17 -30.16 -0.28
C THR A 397 3.91 -29.65 1.14
N GLY A 398 2.64 -29.56 1.56
CA GLY A 398 2.26 -29.16 2.91
C GLY A 398 2.08 -27.65 3.10
N TYR A 399 1.69 -26.95 2.04
CA TYR A 399 1.24 -25.57 2.11
C TYR A 399 -0.24 -25.49 1.76
N ASP A 400 -0.97 -24.57 2.41
CA ASP A 400 -2.30 -24.13 2.01
C ASP A 400 -2.20 -22.76 1.39
N GLY A 401 -3.01 -22.50 0.35
CA GLY A 401 -2.93 -21.20 -0.30
C GLY A 401 -4.06 -20.87 -1.24
N SER A 402 -4.07 -19.63 -1.70
CA SER A 402 -5.02 -19.11 -2.67
C SER A 402 -4.44 -17.95 -3.47
N CYS A 403 -5.05 -17.65 -4.61
CA CYS A 403 -4.83 -16.40 -5.32
C CYS A 403 -5.57 -15.29 -4.57
N ILE A 404 -4.84 -14.29 -4.08
CA ILE A 404 -5.37 -13.20 -3.25
C ILE A 404 -5.65 -11.92 -4.03
N ALA A 405 -5.04 -11.75 -5.20
CA ALA A 405 -5.27 -10.57 -6.05
C ALA A 405 -4.78 -10.79 -7.49
N ASN A 406 -5.37 -10.02 -8.39
CA ASN A 406 -4.94 -9.90 -9.78
C ASN A 406 -4.50 -8.46 -10.05
N VAL A 407 -3.26 -8.28 -10.52
CA VAL A 407 -2.63 -6.97 -10.70
C VAL A 407 -2.20 -6.79 -12.14
N GLY A 408 -2.86 -5.90 -12.86
CA GLY A 408 -2.56 -5.59 -14.25
C GLY A 408 -3.22 -4.30 -14.68
N ARG A 409 -2.95 -3.87 -15.91
CA ARG A 409 -3.72 -2.84 -16.60
C ARG A 409 -4.77 -3.53 -17.47
N ASP A 410 -5.91 -2.89 -17.67
CA ASP A 410 -6.99 -3.47 -18.48
C ASP A 410 -6.57 -3.73 -19.93
N ASP A 411 -5.65 -2.91 -20.44
CA ASP A 411 -5.04 -2.97 -21.77
C ASP A 411 -3.75 -3.83 -21.84
N SER A 412 -3.35 -4.48 -20.73
CA SER A 412 -2.15 -5.33 -20.71
C SER A 412 -2.48 -6.76 -21.10
N PHE A 413 -1.60 -7.37 -21.90
CA PHE A 413 -1.65 -8.81 -22.18
C PHE A 413 -1.17 -9.67 -21.01
N LEU A 414 -0.48 -9.07 -20.02
CA LEU A 414 0.04 -9.76 -18.85
C LEU A 414 -0.60 -9.18 -17.58
N THR A 415 -1.18 -10.05 -16.78
CA THR A 415 -1.67 -9.78 -15.42
C THR A 415 -0.86 -10.62 -14.43
N ARG A 416 -0.51 -10.02 -13.30
CA ARG A 416 0.16 -10.68 -12.18
C ARG A 416 -0.88 -11.25 -11.25
N GLU A 417 -0.92 -12.56 -11.08
CA GLU A 417 -1.72 -13.23 -10.05
C GLU A 417 -0.86 -13.40 -8.81
N ILE A 418 -1.34 -12.91 -7.68
CA ILE A 418 -0.59 -12.96 -6.42
C ILE A 418 -1.10 -14.13 -5.60
N LEU A 419 -0.24 -15.10 -5.39
CA LEU A 419 -0.51 -16.28 -4.57
C LEU A 419 0.03 -16.04 -3.16
N LEU A 420 -0.81 -16.36 -2.17
CA LEU A 420 -0.42 -16.44 -0.76
C LEU A 420 -0.52 -17.89 -0.31
N MET A 421 0.57 -18.44 0.18
CA MET A 421 0.66 -19.81 0.67
C MET A 421 1.22 -19.81 2.08
N ASN A 422 0.54 -20.51 2.98
CA ASN A 422 0.92 -20.67 4.37
C ASN A 422 1.34 -22.12 4.59
N ARG A 423 2.44 -22.33 5.30
CA ARG A 423 2.89 -23.65 5.66
C ARG A 423 1.96 -24.25 6.71
N ASN A 424 1.51 -25.50 6.48
CA ASN A 424 0.75 -26.24 7.46
C ASN A 424 1.67 -26.58 8.66
N ASN A 425 1.13 -26.45 9.87
CA ASN A 425 1.87 -26.74 11.12
C ASN A 425 2.16 -28.23 11.28
#